data_1c9ad8eaa2bc9e3600f84ec634950265
#
_entry.id   1c9ad8eaa2bc9e3600f84ec634950265
#
_cell.length_a   1.000
_cell.length_b   1.000
_cell.length_c   1.000
_cell.angle_alpha   90.00
_cell.angle_beta   90.00
_cell.angle_gamma   90.00
#
_symmetry.space_group_name_H-M   'P 1'
#
loop_
_entity.id
_entity.type
_entity.pdbx_description
1 polymer ?
#
loop_
_entity_poly.entity_id
_entity_poly.type
_entity_poly.pdbx_seq_one_letter_code
_entity_poly.pdbx_strand_id
1 'polypeptide(L)'
;GITSSHGFSFGNGLYVGGGAGFGAVLTKNPVATASVADDVIDPEYSYTPESNWNASYLVPVFADIKYSFTKTLASPFVSLKGGAVADITNKGIRTFANPAIGLDIARFSLKVGYEYQLGFWGHLDGEHMHNIKLGVAYTF
;
A
#
# COMPACT_ATOMS: atom_id res chain seq x y z
N GLY A 1 -8.18 1.65 -0.65
CA GLY A 1 -7.97 2.25 -1.96
C GLY A 1 -8.43 1.33 -3.10
N ILE A 2 -8.71 1.93 -4.22
CA ILE A 2 -9.08 1.23 -5.45
C ILE A 2 -7.96 1.46 -6.45
N THR A 3 -7.48 0.39 -7.07
CA THR A 3 -6.47 0.45 -8.13
C THR A 3 -6.98 -0.29 -9.36
N SER A 4 -6.70 0.26 -10.52
CA SER A 4 -6.93 -0.40 -11.81
C SER A 4 -5.60 -0.62 -12.50
N SER A 5 -5.41 -1.79 -13.06
CA SER A 5 -4.21 -2.11 -13.82
C SER A 5 -4.59 -2.76 -15.15
N HIS A 6 -3.87 -2.39 -16.17
CA HIS A 6 -3.99 -2.95 -17.51
C HIS A 6 -2.63 -3.41 -17.99
N GLY A 7 -2.57 -4.49 -18.72
CA GLY A 7 -1.31 -5.01 -19.22
C GLY A 7 -1.50 -6.11 -20.25
N PHE A 8 -0.37 -6.59 -20.74
CA PHE A 8 -0.30 -7.64 -21.75
C PHE A 8 0.28 -8.91 -21.13
N SER A 9 -0.37 -10.03 -21.42
CA SER A 9 0.13 -11.35 -21.08
C SER A 9 0.81 -11.97 -22.31
N PHE A 10 2.08 -12.25 -22.16
CA PHE A 10 2.85 -12.98 -23.16
C PHE A 10 2.62 -14.48 -22.92
N GLY A 11 2.26 -15.22 -23.92
CA GLY A 11 1.86 -16.64 -23.79
C GLY A 11 2.82 -17.58 -23.04
N ASN A 12 4.00 -17.12 -22.64
CA ASN A 12 5.01 -17.85 -21.86
C ASN A 12 4.87 -17.71 -20.33
N GLY A 13 3.79 -17.15 -19.82
CA GLY A 13 3.59 -16.93 -18.39
C GLY A 13 4.03 -15.55 -17.89
N LEU A 14 4.61 -14.72 -18.76
CA LEU A 14 4.99 -13.36 -18.43
C LEU A 14 3.81 -12.41 -18.64
N TYR A 15 3.53 -11.58 -17.65
CA TYR A 15 2.61 -10.45 -17.70
C TYR A 15 3.38 -9.16 -17.40
N VAL A 16 3.13 -8.15 -18.18
CA VAL A 16 3.65 -6.80 -17.96
C VAL A 16 2.50 -5.81 -18.06
N GLY A 17 2.33 -5.01 -17.05
CA GLY A 17 1.24 -4.05 -16.97
C GLY A 17 1.62 -2.78 -16.23
N GLY A 18 0.69 -1.87 -16.24
CA GLY A 18 0.77 -0.65 -15.47
C GLY A 18 -0.60 -0.26 -14.97
N GLY A 19 -0.64 0.55 -13.97
CA GLY A 19 -1.89 0.97 -13.39
C GLY A 19 -1.79 2.24 -12.59
N ALA A 20 -2.95 2.74 -12.26
CA ALA A 20 -3.11 3.86 -11.37
C ALA A 20 -4.28 3.59 -10.42
N GLY A 21 -4.34 4.34 -9.35
CA GLY A 21 -5.40 4.17 -8.39
C GLY A 21 -5.69 5.44 -7.61
N PHE A 22 -6.62 5.30 -6.72
CA PHE A 22 -6.95 6.32 -5.74
C PHE A 22 -7.10 5.65 -4.38
N GLY A 23 -6.47 6.22 -3.38
CA GLY A 23 -6.54 5.75 -2.01
C GLY A 23 -6.74 6.87 -1.02
N ALA A 24 -7.32 6.55 0.10
CA ALA A 24 -7.35 7.41 1.26
C ALA A 24 -6.75 6.64 2.44
N VAL A 25 -5.86 7.29 3.15
CA VAL A 25 -5.32 6.77 4.41
C VAL A 25 -5.86 7.65 5.53
N LEU A 26 -6.54 7.02 6.45
CA LEU A 26 -6.98 7.64 7.69
C LEU A 26 -5.90 7.39 8.75
N THR A 27 -5.15 8.40 9.07
CA THR A 27 -4.18 8.32 10.15
C THR A 27 -4.79 8.92 11.40
N LYS A 28 -5.00 8.09 12.39
CA LYS A 28 -5.25 8.57 13.73
C LYS A 28 -3.89 8.96 14.30
N ASN A 29 -3.63 10.25 14.42
CA ASN A 29 -2.49 10.67 15.21
C ASN A 29 -2.76 10.18 16.63
N PRO A 30 -1.93 9.29 17.20
CA PRO A 30 -1.91 9.13 18.62
C PRO A 30 -1.40 10.48 19.14
N VAL A 31 -2.30 11.30 19.63
CA VAL A 31 -1.90 12.41 20.46
C VAL A 31 -1.05 11.78 21.53
N ALA A 32 0.21 12.15 21.59
CA ALA A 32 1.10 11.67 22.62
C ALA A 32 0.66 12.30 23.96
N THR A 33 -0.41 11.81 24.47
CA THR A 33 -0.99 12.20 25.74
C THR A 33 -0.24 11.58 26.91
N ALA A 34 0.76 10.80 26.62
CA ALA A 34 1.55 10.13 27.62
C ALA A 34 2.37 11.07 28.51
N SER A 35 2.56 12.30 28.11
CA SER A 35 3.40 13.25 28.87
C SER A 35 2.63 14.09 29.88
N VAL A 36 1.33 14.00 29.96
CA VAL A 36 0.52 14.91 30.78
C VAL A 36 -0.16 14.19 31.94
N ALA A 37 0.02 12.90 32.04
CA ALA A 37 -0.81 12.10 32.93
C ALA A 37 -0.46 12.21 34.41
N ASP A 38 0.71 12.74 34.76
CA ASP A 38 1.18 12.55 36.14
C ASP A 38 0.82 13.67 37.10
N ASP A 39 0.36 14.84 36.66
CA ASP A 39 0.20 15.96 37.58
C ASP A 39 -1.16 16.62 37.63
N VAL A 40 -2.15 16.18 36.86
CA VAL A 40 -3.46 16.83 36.89
C VAL A 40 -4.56 15.79 37.04
N ILE A 41 -4.79 15.39 38.25
CA ILE A 41 -6.07 14.81 38.64
C ILE A 41 -7.02 15.97 38.86
N ASP A 42 -7.46 16.58 37.80
CA ASP A 42 -8.61 17.47 37.84
C ASP A 42 -9.84 16.69 37.37
N PRO A 43 -10.77 16.36 38.25
CA PRO A 43 -11.95 15.57 37.91
C PRO A 43 -12.93 16.29 37.00
N GLU A 44 -12.72 17.57 36.71
CA GLU A 44 -13.55 18.35 35.80
C GLU A 44 -13.02 18.37 34.36
N TYR A 45 -11.87 17.77 34.09
CA TYR A 45 -11.38 17.65 32.73
C TYR A 45 -12.15 16.56 32.02
N SER A 46 -13.24 16.92 31.40
CA SER A 46 -13.89 16.08 30.44
C SER A 46 -12.95 15.94 29.25
N TYR A 47 -12.23 14.83 29.20
CA TYR A 47 -11.47 14.41 28.07
C TYR A 47 -12.47 14.16 26.93
N THR A 48 -12.67 15.18 26.10
CA THR A 48 -13.22 14.95 24.77
C THR A 48 -12.04 14.47 23.90
N PRO A 49 -12.00 13.22 23.50
CA PRO A 49 -11.03 12.79 22.53
C PRO A 49 -11.38 13.52 21.21
N GLU A 50 -10.72 14.64 20.98
CA GLU A 50 -10.64 15.16 19.63
C GLU A 50 -9.86 14.14 18.81
N SER A 51 -10.58 13.21 18.24
CA SER A 51 -10.03 12.32 17.25
C SER A 51 -9.78 13.13 15.99
N ASN A 52 -8.64 13.77 15.90
CA ASN A 52 -8.15 14.39 14.69
C ASN A 52 -7.79 13.28 13.69
N TRP A 53 -8.78 12.86 12.93
CA TRP A 53 -8.60 12.00 11.79
C TRP A 53 -8.04 12.83 10.65
N ASN A 54 -6.79 12.64 10.34
CA ASN A 54 -6.20 13.21 9.13
C ASN A 54 -6.43 12.23 7.99
N ALA A 55 -7.23 12.65 7.02
CA ALA A 55 -7.39 11.93 5.78
C ALA A 55 -6.32 12.40 4.78
N SER A 56 -5.47 11.50 4.34
CA SER A 56 -4.52 11.74 3.26
C SER A 56 -4.99 11.04 2.00
N TYR A 57 -5.09 11.79 0.92
CA TYR A 57 -5.47 11.27 -0.39
C TYR A 57 -4.21 10.90 -1.18
N LEU A 58 -4.17 9.67 -1.65
CA LEU A 58 -3.02 9.09 -2.34
C LEU A 58 -3.39 8.70 -3.75
N VAL A 59 -2.56 9.06 -4.71
CA VAL A 59 -2.67 8.60 -6.10
C VAL A 59 -1.44 7.76 -6.44
N PRO A 60 -1.55 6.43 -6.40
CA PRO A 60 -0.50 5.54 -6.86
C PRO A 60 -0.51 5.44 -8.39
N VAL A 61 0.67 5.46 -8.98
CA VAL A 61 0.94 5.07 -10.36
C VAL A 61 2.04 4.03 -10.34
N PHE A 62 1.83 2.90 -11.01
CA PHE A 62 2.74 1.77 -10.92
C PHE A 62 2.87 0.98 -12.21
N ALA A 63 3.99 0.30 -12.35
CA ALA A 63 4.20 -0.78 -13.28
C ALA A 63 4.23 -2.12 -12.51
N ASP A 64 3.74 -3.17 -13.13
CA ASP A 64 3.63 -4.51 -12.56
C ASP A 64 4.17 -5.54 -13.56
N ILE A 65 5.08 -6.38 -13.10
CA ILE A 65 5.61 -7.50 -13.86
C ILE A 65 5.29 -8.75 -13.04
N LYS A 66 4.64 -9.72 -13.67
CA LYS A 66 4.30 -11.00 -13.06
C LYS A 66 4.78 -12.13 -13.95
N TYR A 67 5.40 -13.13 -13.37
CA TYR A 67 5.81 -14.34 -14.06
C TYR A 67 5.19 -15.56 -13.38
N SER A 68 4.40 -16.31 -14.15
CA SER A 68 3.75 -17.54 -13.71
C SER A 68 4.53 -18.74 -14.21
N PHE A 69 4.95 -19.61 -13.31
CA PHE A 69 5.83 -20.75 -13.62
C PHE A 69 5.10 -21.88 -14.33
N THR A 70 3.80 -22.01 -14.13
CA THR A 70 2.99 -23.07 -14.74
C THR A 70 1.68 -22.49 -15.26
N LYS A 71 1.04 -23.24 -16.18
CA LYS A 71 -0.28 -22.89 -16.71
C LYS A 71 -1.35 -23.88 -16.25
N THR A 72 -1.15 -24.48 -15.09
CA THR A 72 -2.09 -25.43 -14.49
C THR A 72 -3.11 -24.71 -13.61
N LEU A 73 -4.07 -25.46 -13.10
CA LEU A 73 -5.12 -24.95 -12.23
C LEU A 73 -4.57 -24.25 -10.97
N ALA A 74 -3.40 -24.68 -10.52
CA ALA A 74 -2.63 -24.04 -9.45
C ALA A 74 -1.27 -23.61 -10.01
N SER A 75 -1.07 -22.31 -10.19
CA SER A 75 0.13 -21.74 -10.81
C SER A 75 0.85 -20.84 -9.83
N PRO A 76 2.01 -21.25 -9.32
CA PRO A 76 2.84 -20.33 -8.54
C PRO A 76 3.38 -19.22 -9.44
N PHE A 77 3.48 -18.02 -8.88
CA PHE A 77 4.00 -16.85 -9.58
C PHE A 77 4.89 -15.99 -8.68
N VAL A 78 5.73 -15.23 -9.33
CA VAL A 78 6.44 -14.11 -8.73
C VAL A 78 5.98 -12.82 -9.39
N SER A 79 5.89 -11.75 -8.65
CA SER A 79 5.58 -10.45 -9.20
C SER A 79 6.44 -9.37 -8.57
N LEU A 80 6.71 -8.35 -9.36
CA LEU A 80 7.37 -7.13 -8.91
C LEU A 80 6.52 -5.95 -9.36
N LYS A 81 5.99 -5.23 -8.40
CA LYS A 81 5.27 -3.98 -8.63
C LYS A 81 6.13 -2.82 -8.14
N GLY A 82 6.34 -1.84 -8.98
CA GLY A 82 7.08 -0.65 -8.63
C GLY A 82 6.39 0.60 -9.14
N GLY A 83 6.53 1.69 -8.43
CA GLY A 83 5.88 2.92 -8.83
C GLY A 83 6.10 4.07 -7.87
N ALA A 84 5.26 5.07 -8.03
CA ALA A 84 5.23 6.23 -7.17
C ALA A 84 3.82 6.47 -6.64
N VAL A 85 3.75 7.00 -5.45
CA VAL A 85 2.52 7.46 -4.81
C VAL A 85 2.63 8.94 -4.56
N ALA A 86 1.75 9.71 -5.16
CA ALA A 86 1.61 11.12 -4.85
C ALA A 86 0.62 11.29 -3.68
N ASP A 87 1.08 11.92 -2.62
CA ASP A 87 0.24 12.37 -1.52
C ASP A 87 -0.22 13.79 -1.82
N ILE A 88 -1.47 13.93 -2.24
CA ILE A 88 -2.05 15.22 -2.62
C ILE A 88 -2.24 16.12 -1.41
N THR A 89 -2.54 15.53 -0.27
CA THR A 89 -2.84 16.27 0.96
C THR A 89 -1.59 16.91 1.55
N ASN A 90 -0.50 16.15 1.61
CA ASN A 90 0.74 16.59 2.22
C ASN A 90 1.79 17.03 1.19
N LYS A 91 1.46 17.04 -0.10
CA LYS A 91 2.35 17.43 -1.20
C LYS A 91 3.69 16.68 -1.17
N GLY A 92 3.61 15.36 -0.98
CA GLY A 92 4.77 14.48 -0.97
C GLY A 92 4.71 13.44 -2.07
N ILE A 93 5.86 12.97 -2.52
CA ILE A 93 5.97 11.85 -3.44
C ILE A 93 6.76 10.74 -2.75
N ARG A 94 6.23 9.52 -2.79
CA ARG A 94 6.91 8.31 -2.34
C ARG A 94 7.08 7.38 -3.52
N THR A 95 8.23 6.76 -3.61
CA THR A 95 8.43 5.61 -4.49
C THR A 95 8.25 4.33 -3.71
N PHE A 96 7.82 3.29 -4.38
CA PHE A 96 7.67 1.99 -3.75
C PHE A 96 8.11 0.87 -4.68
N ALA A 97 8.59 -0.21 -4.08
CA ALA A 97 8.83 -1.48 -4.73
C ALA A 97 8.17 -2.58 -3.90
N ASN A 98 7.44 -3.45 -4.55
CA ASN A 98 6.70 -4.53 -3.92
C ASN A 98 7.00 -5.84 -4.64
N PRO A 99 8.06 -6.55 -4.28
CA PRO A 99 8.23 -7.94 -4.66
C PRO A 99 7.18 -8.80 -3.95
N ALA A 100 6.58 -9.71 -4.65
CA ALA A 100 5.59 -10.62 -4.11
C ALA A 100 5.69 -12.01 -4.76
N ILE A 101 5.31 -12.99 -3.99
CA ILE A 101 5.10 -14.35 -4.45
C ILE A 101 3.65 -14.75 -4.20
N GLY A 102 3.14 -15.62 -5.01
CA GLY A 102 1.76 -16.04 -4.85
C GLY A 102 1.43 -17.30 -5.61
N LEU A 103 0.16 -17.64 -5.50
CA LEU A 103 -0.43 -18.81 -6.12
C LEU A 103 -1.74 -18.41 -6.80
N ASP A 104 -1.83 -18.63 -8.09
CA ASP A 104 -3.08 -18.54 -8.85
C ASP A 104 -3.79 -19.88 -8.79
N ILE A 105 -5.02 -19.90 -8.30
CA ILE A 105 -5.87 -21.08 -8.25
C ILE A 105 -7.15 -20.77 -9.03
N ALA A 106 -7.25 -21.31 -10.22
CA ALA A 106 -8.35 -21.03 -11.15
C ALA A 106 -8.51 -19.52 -11.42
N ARG A 107 -9.47 -18.89 -10.78
CA ARG A 107 -9.75 -17.45 -10.90
C ARG A 107 -9.35 -16.64 -9.67
N PHE A 108 -8.81 -17.30 -8.66
CA PHE A 108 -8.34 -16.66 -7.42
C PHE A 108 -6.83 -16.59 -7.43
N SER A 109 -6.31 -15.47 -6.99
CA SER A 109 -4.89 -15.26 -6.76
C SER A 109 -4.68 -14.93 -5.29
N LEU A 110 -3.84 -15.70 -4.64
CA LEU A 110 -3.34 -15.40 -3.31
C LEU A 110 -1.90 -14.91 -3.43
N LYS A 111 -1.59 -13.80 -2.81
CA LYS A 111 -0.22 -13.27 -2.84
C LYS A 111 0.22 -12.75 -1.48
N VAL A 112 1.49 -12.94 -1.21
CA VAL A 112 2.22 -12.35 -0.09
C VAL A 112 3.33 -11.50 -0.67
N GLY A 113 3.36 -10.24 -0.30
CA GLY A 113 4.35 -9.29 -0.79
C GLY A 113 5.00 -8.51 0.33
N TYR A 114 6.19 -8.04 0.05
CA TYR A 114 6.90 -7.10 0.89
C TYR A 114 6.99 -5.78 0.15
N GLU A 115 6.51 -4.71 0.77
CA GLU A 115 6.56 -3.39 0.20
C GLU A 115 7.58 -2.54 0.91
N TYR A 116 8.51 -2.04 0.13
CA TYR A 116 9.46 -1.03 0.54
C TYR A 116 9.05 0.30 -0.06
N GLN A 117 8.91 1.32 0.79
CA GLN A 117 8.60 2.67 0.38
C GLN A 117 9.70 3.62 0.80
N LEU A 118 10.07 4.50 -0.09
CA LEU A 118 11.04 5.56 0.14
C LEU A 118 10.39 6.90 -0.19
N GLY A 119 10.36 7.80 0.78
CA GLY A 119 9.97 9.18 0.58
C GLY A 119 11.03 9.92 -0.21
N PHE A 120 10.63 10.57 -1.31
CA PHE A 120 11.55 11.19 -2.25
C PHE A 120 11.45 12.71 -2.28
N TRP A 121 10.30 13.27 -1.92
CA TRP A 121 10.08 14.70 -1.96
C TRP A 121 9.12 15.18 -0.87
N GLY A 122 9.30 16.44 -0.46
CA GLY A 122 8.50 17.09 0.56
C GLY A 122 9.00 16.76 1.96
N HIS A 123 8.11 16.81 2.94
CA HIS A 123 8.44 16.46 4.31
C HIS A 123 8.64 14.94 4.54
N LEU A 124 8.45 14.14 3.48
CA LEU A 124 8.63 12.68 3.49
C LEU A 124 10.03 12.27 3.02
N ASP A 125 10.90 13.23 2.70
CA ASP A 125 12.26 12.96 2.25
C ASP A 125 13.04 12.18 3.31
N GLY A 126 13.61 11.04 2.91
CA GLY A 126 14.37 10.16 3.79
C GLY A 126 13.55 9.22 4.68
N GLU A 127 12.23 9.23 4.60
CA GLU A 127 11.40 8.25 5.32
C GLU A 127 11.39 6.89 4.62
N HIS A 128 11.70 5.86 5.38
CA HIS A 128 11.65 4.47 4.94
C HIS A 128 10.48 3.76 5.61
N MET A 129 9.63 3.13 4.82
CA MET A 129 8.53 2.33 5.33
C MET A 129 8.60 0.91 4.80
N HIS A 130 8.36 -0.03 5.68
CA HIS A 130 8.37 -1.46 5.37
C HIS A 130 7.00 -2.05 5.72
N ASN A 131 6.35 -2.66 4.76
CA ASN A 131 5.04 -3.26 4.94
C ASN A 131 4.99 -4.66 4.38
N ILE A 132 4.34 -5.56 5.10
CA ILE A 132 3.96 -6.87 4.57
C ILE A 132 2.53 -6.75 4.05
N LYS A 133 2.32 -7.13 2.81
CA LYS A 133 1.00 -7.10 2.16
C LYS A 133 0.51 -8.51 1.87
N LEU A 134 -0.68 -8.77 2.31
CA LEU A 134 -1.45 -9.95 1.92
C LEU A 134 -2.50 -9.49 0.90
N GLY A 135 -2.59 -10.19 -0.22
CA GLY A 135 -3.54 -9.84 -1.27
C GLY A 135 -4.31 -11.05 -1.74
N VAL A 136 -5.58 -10.84 -1.97
CA VAL A 136 -6.46 -11.77 -2.67
C VAL A 136 -7.01 -11.03 -3.89
N ALA A 137 -6.91 -11.64 -5.05
CA ALA A 137 -7.49 -11.08 -6.27
C ALA A 137 -8.38 -12.11 -6.96
N TYR A 138 -9.38 -11.62 -7.63
CA TYR A 138 -10.26 -12.43 -8.48
C TYR A 138 -10.16 -11.93 -9.92
N THR A 139 -9.96 -12.84 -10.86
CA THR A 139 -9.88 -12.53 -12.28
C THR A 139 -11.20 -12.93 -12.96
N PHE A 140 -11.80 -11.97 -13.58
CA PHE A 140 -13.05 -12.15 -14.32
C PHE A 140 -12.86 -12.89 -15.66
#